data_a184039b649b3e99fadc104aefb239b0
#
_entry.id   a184039b649b3e99fadc104aefb239b0
#
_cell.length_a   1.000
_cell.length_b   1.000
_cell.length_c   1.000
_cell.angle_alpha   90.00
_cell.angle_beta   90.00
_cell.angle_gamma   90.00
#
_symmetry.space_group_name_H-M   'P 1'
#
loop_
_entity.id
_entity.type
_entity.pdbx_description
1 polymer ?
#
loop_
_entity_poly.entity_id
_entity_poly.type
_entity_poly.pdbx_seq_one_letter_code
_entity_poly.pdbx_strand_id
1 'polypeptide(L)'
;MLIDDIRAYTPFNEQEERDKEEILRWLETGGEEIYTRKNRAAHMTASAWVVSPDRQHVLMAWHNLYKSWAWLGGHADGECDLCAVARREAQEESGVS
;
A
#
# COMPACT_ATOMS: atom_id res chain seq x y z
N MET A 1 -11.73 0.92 -9.55
CA MET A 1 -11.41 1.40 -8.19
C MET A 1 -10.83 0.27 -7.36
N LEU A 2 -10.18 0.59 -6.29
CA LEU A 2 -9.52 -0.41 -5.43
C LEU A 2 -10.45 -1.55 -4.99
N ILE A 3 -11.68 -1.23 -4.58
CA ILE A 3 -12.62 -2.24 -4.12
C ILE A 3 -12.91 -3.28 -5.19
N ASP A 4 -13.00 -2.86 -6.44
CA ASP A 4 -13.24 -3.77 -7.57
C ASP A 4 -12.02 -4.66 -7.82
N ASP A 5 -10.81 -4.09 -7.71
CA ASP A 5 -9.57 -4.83 -7.87
C ASP A 5 -9.42 -5.91 -6.78
N ILE A 6 -9.76 -5.57 -5.53
CA ILE A 6 -9.71 -6.51 -4.42
C ILE A 6 -10.76 -7.61 -4.61
N ARG A 7 -11.99 -7.26 -5.05
CA ARG A 7 -13.03 -8.27 -5.31
C ARG A 7 -12.61 -9.26 -6.39
N ALA A 8 -11.89 -8.79 -7.40
CA ALA A 8 -11.43 -9.62 -8.51
C ALA A 8 -10.24 -10.51 -8.15
N TYR A 9 -9.54 -10.22 -7.06
CA TYR A 9 -8.35 -10.96 -6.65
C TYR A 9 -8.70 -12.37 -6.19
N THR A 10 -7.96 -13.36 -6.71
CA THR A 10 -8.11 -14.76 -6.32
C THR A 10 -7.09 -15.10 -5.24
N PRO A 11 -7.53 -15.40 -4.00
CA PRO A 11 -6.60 -15.74 -2.91
C PRO A 11 -5.83 -17.03 -3.19
N PHE A 12 -4.56 -17.08 -2.77
CA PHE A 12 -3.72 -18.26 -2.90
C PHE A 12 -3.88 -19.27 -1.76
N ASN A 13 -4.39 -18.82 -0.62
CA ASN A 13 -4.54 -19.67 0.58
C ASN A 13 -5.62 -19.10 1.50
N GLU A 14 -5.88 -19.81 2.60
CA GLU A 14 -6.91 -19.42 3.56
C GLU A 14 -6.60 -18.09 4.24
N GLN A 15 -5.33 -17.80 4.50
CA GLN A 15 -4.95 -16.52 5.11
C GLN A 15 -5.28 -15.36 4.19
N GLU A 16 -4.95 -15.47 2.91
CA GLU A 16 -5.28 -14.44 1.93
C GLU A 16 -6.78 -14.28 1.74
N GLU A 17 -7.54 -15.38 1.82
CA GLU A 17 -8.99 -15.32 1.75
C GLU A 17 -9.56 -14.51 2.90
N ARG A 18 -9.09 -14.74 4.13
CA ARG A 18 -9.50 -13.97 5.30
C ARG A 18 -9.07 -12.51 5.20
N ASP A 19 -7.86 -12.26 4.73
CA ASP A 19 -7.34 -10.90 4.54
C ASP A 19 -8.17 -10.14 3.51
N LYS A 20 -8.53 -10.80 2.41
CA LYS A 20 -9.40 -10.22 1.39
C LYS A 20 -10.75 -9.82 1.96
N GLU A 21 -11.40 -10.71 2.72
CA GLU A 21 -12.68 -10.44 3.36
C GLU A 21 -12.59 -9.25 4.32
N GLU A 22 -11.53 -9.18 5.11
CA GLU A 22 -11.28 -8.10 6.06
C GLU A 22 -11.10 -6.76 5.34
N ILE A 23 -10.29 -6.73 4.29
CA ILE A 23 -10.06 -5.53 3.49
C ILE A 23 -11.36 -5.06 2.85
N LEU A 24 -12.13 -5.98 2.24
CA LEU A 24 -13.41 -5.65 1.62
C LEU A 24 -14.38 -5.07 2.63
N ARG A 25 -14.44 -5.63 3.83
CA ARG A 25 -15.31 -5.12 4.89
C ARG A 25 -14.97 -3.66 5.23
N TRP A 26 -13.68 -3.34 5.39
CA TRP A 26 -13.25 -1.97 5.67
C TRP A 26 -13.53 -1.02 4.52
N LEU A 27 -13.33 -1.46 3.27
CA LEU A 27 -13.61 -0.64 2.10
C LEU A 27 -15.11 -0.37 1.91
N GLU A 28 -15.96 -1.34 2.25
CA GLU A 28 -17.42 -1.21 2.11
C GLU A 28 -18.02 -0.36 3.23
N THR A 29 -17.48 -0.41 4.44
CA THR A 29 -18.05 0.26 5.61
C THR A 29 -17.33 1.52 6.05
N GLY A 30 -16.06 1.68 5.67
CA GLY A 30 -15.22 2.78 6.14
C GLY A 30 -15.41 4.10 5.39
N GLY A 31 -16.07 4.09 4.25
CA GLY A 31 -16.24 5.28 3.41
C GLY A 31 -14.88 5.86 2.99
N GLU A 32 -14.86 7.16 2.69
CA GLU A 32 -13.63 7.83 2.27
C GLU A 32 -12.58 7.94 3.37
N GLU A 33 -12.99 7.87 4.63
CA GLU A 33 -12.06 7.97 5.76
C GLU A 33 -11.06 6.81 5.83
N ILE A 34 -11.35 5.67 5.18
CA ILE A 34 -10.43 4.53 5.13
C ILE A 34 -9.11 4.91 4.43
N TYR A 35 -9.10 5.94 3.60
CA TYR A 35 -7.90 6.46 2.93
C TYR A 35 -7.19 7.53 3.75
N THR A 36 -7.65 7.82 4.95
CA THR A 36 -7.09 8.85 5.83
C THR A 36 -6.76 8.26 7.20
N ARG A 37 -5.92 8.97 7.95
CA ARG A 37 -5.59 8.61 9.33
C ARG A 37 -6.71 8.93 10.31
N LYS A 38 -7.82 9.52 9.86
CA LYS A 38 -9.00 9.77 10.69
C LYS A 38 -9.62 8.48 11.19
N ASN A 39 -9.59 7.43 10.39
CA ASN A 39 -10.00 6.11 10.84
C ASN A 39 -8.85 5.48 11.63
N ARG A 40 -8.95 5.53 12.95
CA ARG A 40 -7.89 5.02 13.85
C ARG A 40 -7.84 3.49 13.93
N ALA A 41 -8.93 2.81 13.59
CA ALA A 41 -8.98 1.35 13.62
C ALA A 41 -8.27 0.73 12.41
N ALA A 42 -8.45 1.34 11.24
CA ALA A 42 -7.80 0.88 10.01
C ALA A 42 -7.78 2.01 8.98
N HIS A 43 -6.69 2.12 8.25
CA HIS A 43 -6.59 3.05 7.12
C HIS A 43 -5.60 2.51 6.10
N MET A 44 -5.75 2.96 4.84
CA MET A 44 -4.95 2.44 3.74
C MET A 44 -3.58 3.08 3.66
N THR A 45 -2.59 2.24 3.36
CA THR A 45 -1.24 2.66 2.99
C THR A 45 -0.90 2.02 1.66
N ALA A 46 0.13 2.50 1.01
CA ALA A 46 0.63 1.90 -0.22
C ALA A 46 2.14 1.84 -0.19
N SER A 47 2.68 0.77 -0.76
CA SER A 47 4.11 0.56 -0.84
C SER A 47 4.51 0.15 -2.25
N ALA A 48 5.80 0.28 -2.55
CA ALA A 48 6.31 -0.01 -3.88
C ALA A 48 7.60 -0.82 -3.79
N TRP A 49 7.74 -1.79 -4.69
CA TRP A 49 9.00 -2.42 -5.00
C TRP A 49 9.59 -1.68 -6.19
N VAL A 50 10.71 -0.98 -5.97
CA VAL A 50 11.42 -0.27 -7.01
C VAL A 50 12.58 -1.12 -7.45
N VAL A 51 12.54 -1.61 -8.68
CA VAL A 51 13.55 -2.54 -9.20
C VAL A 51 14.39 -1.86 -10.28
N SER A 52 15.64 -2.30 -10.39
CA SER A 52 16.53 -1.82 -11.44
C SER A 52 16.06 -2.31 -12.82
N PRO A 53 16.47 -1.65 -13.92
CA PRO A 53 16.06 -2.08 -15.27
C PRO A 53 16.42 -3.53 -15.59
N ASP A 54 17.51 -4.07 -15.05
CA ASP A 54 17.91 -5.46 -15.23
C ASP A 54 17.22 -6.44 -14.29
N ARG A 55 16.39 -5.91 -13.35
CA ARG A 55 15.63 -6.68 -12.35
C ARG A 55 16.52 -7.49 -11.40
N GLN A 56 17.77 -7.09 -11.21
CA GLN A 56 18.71 -7.75 -10.33
C GLN A 56 18.80 -7.10 -8.95
N HIS A 57 18.28 -5.86 -8.82
CA HIS A 57 18.39 -5.07 -7.58
C HIS A 57 17.06 -4.46 -7.22
N VAL A 58 16.85 -4.28 -5.91
CA VAL A 58 15.66 -3.62 -5.34
C VAL A 58 16.13 -2.41 -4.55
N LEU A 59 15.47 -1.27 -4.75
CA LEU A 59 15.74 -0.08 -3.96
C LEU A 59 15.00 -0.14 -2.64
N MET A 60 15.72 0.06 -1.54
CA MET A 60 15.16 0.13 -0.20
C MET A 60 15.61 1.38 0.51
N ALA A 61 14.82 1.83 1.49
CA ALA A 61 15.17 2.97 2.34
C ALA A 61 15.50 2.50 3.76
N TRP A 62 16.47 3.16 4.38
CA TRP A 62 16.77 2.92 5.78
C TRP A 62 15.72 3.63 6.63
N HIS A 63 15.00 2.87 7.47
CA HIS A 63 13.98 3.40 8.36
C HIS A 63 14.59 3.66 9.73
N ASN A 64 14.74 4.94 10.09
CA ASN A 64 15.41 5.33 11.34
C ASN A 64 14.70 4.82 12.59
N LEU A 65 13.37 4.80 12.60
CA LEU A 65 12.59 4.34 13.74
C LEU A 65 12.78 2.85 13.99
N TYR A 66 12.68 2.03 12.94
CA TYR A 66 12.80 0.58 13.04
C TYR A 66 14.24 0.09 12.89
N LYS A 67 15.17 0.98 12.52
CA LYS A 67 16.60 0.68 12.30
C LYS A 67 16.79 -0.51 11.36
N SER A 68 16.08 -0.48 10.22
CA SER A 68 16.12 -1.55 9.24
C SER A 68 15.90 -1.02 7.83
N TRP A 69 16.32 -1.81 6.85
CA TRP A 69 16.03 -1.55 5.44
C TRP A 69 14.59 -1.99 5.15
N ALA A 70 13.85 -1.16 4.43
CA ALA A 70 12.46 -1.43 4.10
C ALA A 70 12.13 -0.96 2.70
N TRP A 71 11.06 -1.53 2.13
CA TRP A 71 10.50 -1.03 0.88
C TRP A 71 9.92 0.37 1.09
N LEU A 72 9.73 1.07 -0.02
CA LEU A 72 9.21 2.44 0.00
C LEU A 72 7.69 2.42 0.09
N GLY A 73 7.12 3.40 0.80
CA GLY A 73 5.67 3.49 0.92
C GLY A 73 5.23 4.50 1.96
N GLY A 74 3.94 4.69 2.08
CA GLY A 74 3.37 5.61 3.04
C GLY A 74 1.85 5.58 3.08
N HIS A 75 1.28 6.51 3.84
CA HIS A 75 -0.15 6.63 4.01
C HIS A 75 -0.84 7.25 2.81
N ALA A 76 -2.08 6.82 2.55
CA ALA A 76 -2.88 7.35 1.45
C ALA A 76 -3.25 8.82 1.64
N ASP A 77 -3.53 9.23 2.88
CA ASP A 77 -3.85 10.60 3.26
C ASP A 77 -4.93 11.25 2.38
N GLY A 78 -6.00 10.47 2.12
CA GLY A 78 -7.15 10.94 1.34
C GLY A 78 -7.13 10.56 -0.13
N GLU A 79 -6.01 10.09 -0.66
CA GLU A 79 -5.92 9.66 -2.07
C GLU A 79 -6.45 8.23 -2.23
N CYS A 80 -7.47 8.07 -3.08
CA CYS A 80 -8.10 6.77 -3.31
C CYS A 80 -7.36 5.90 -4.33
N ASP A 81 -6.54 6.50 -5.18
CA ASP A 81 -5.71 5.75 -6.14
C ASP A 81 -4.42 5.33 -5.46
N LEU A 82 -4.40 4.12 -4.91
CA LEU A 82 -3.23 3.62 -4.17
C LEU A 82 -2.00 3.40 -5.05
N CYS A 83 -2.18 3.18 -6.35
CA CYS A 83 -1.04 3.12 -7.28
C CYS A 83 -0.36 4.49 -7.38
N ALA A 84 -1.14 5.57 -7.40
CA ALA A 84 -0.60 6.93 -7.39
C ALA A 84 0.11 7.22 -6.06
N VAL A 85 -0.43 6.75 -4.93
CA VAL A 85 0.21 6.87 -3.61
C VAL A 85 1.56 6.18 -3.61
N ALA A 86 1.62 4.94 -4.08
CA ALA A 86 2.87 4.16 -4.12
C ALA A 86 3.93 4.86 -4.98
N ARG A 87 3.52 5.38 -6.15
CA ARG A 87 4.43 6.09 -7.04
C ARG A 87 4.94 7.38 -6.41
N ARG A 88 4.06 8.16 -5.80
CA ARG A 88 4.43 9.40 -5.12
C ARG A 88 5.44 9.14 -4.00
N GLU A 89 5.15 8.17 -3.14
CA GLU A 89 6.05 7.85 -2.03
C GLU A 89 7.40 7.35 -2.52
N ALA A 90 7.43 6.54 -3.57
CA ALA A 90 8.67 6.06 -4.15
C ALA A 90 9.51 7.21 -4.70
N GLN A 91 8.88 8.19 -5.37
CA GLN A 91 9.57 9.36 -5.90
C GLN A 91 10.08 10.27 -4.79
N GLU A 92 9.25 10.54 -3.77
CA GLU A 92 9.61 11.41 -2.65
C GLU A 92 10.76 10.83 -1.82
N GLU A 93 10.73 9.53 -1.54
CA GLU A 93 11.71 8.88 -0.68
C GLU A 93 13.01 8.53 -1.39
N SER A 94 12.99 8.34 -2.70
CA SER A 94 14.16 7.90 -3.47
C SER A 94 14.73 8.95 -4.42
N GLY A 95 13.91 9.91 -4.85
CA GLY A 95 14.28 10.85 -5.89
C GLY A 95 14.25 10.24 -7.30
N VAL A 96 13.82 9.02 -7.45
CA VAL A 96 13.69 8.37 -8.77
C VAL A 96 12.40 8.85 -9.44
N SER A 97 12.50 9.24 -10.71
CA SER A 97 11.36 9.71 -11.48
C SER A 97 10.77 8.64 -12.39
#